data_28197afc0238e043a0688c0ca4539543
#
_entry.id   28197afc0238e043a0688c0ca4539543
#
_cell.length_a   1.000
_cell.length_b   1.000
_cell.length_c   1.000
_cell.angle_alpha   90.00
_cell.angle_beta   90.00
_cell.angle_gamma   90.00
#
_symmetry.space_group_name_H-M   'P 1'
#
loop_
_entity.id
_entity.type
_entity.pdbx_description
1 polymer ?
#
loop_
_entity_poly.entity_id
_entity_poly.type
_entity_poly.pdbx_seq_one_letter_code
_entity_poly.pdbx_strand_id
1 'polypeptide(L)' 'MRNIESDMVYFRRLAVRCRMASQECFERRAREEFRKLAEEFTDKADTLARTYYHVASS' A
#
# COMPACT_ATOMS: atom_id res chain seq x y z
N MET A 1 17.13 -7.84 -9.26
CA MET A 1 15.85 -8.57 -9.42
C MET A 1 14.92 -8.26 -8.25
N ARG A 2 13.72 -7.79 -8.55
CA ARG A 2 12.73 -7.53 -7.49
C ARG A 2 12.13 -8.83 -7.00
N ASN A 3 11.97 -8.96 -5.69
CA ASN A 3 11.20 -10.06 -5.16
C ASN A 3 9.89 -9.55 -4.57
N ILE A 4 8.93 -10.45 -4.44
CA ILE A 4 7.57 -10.12 -3.98
C ILE A 4 7.59 -9.54 -2.57
N GLU A 5 8.45 -10.04 -1.68
CA GLU A 5 8.54 -9.54 -0.31
C GLU A 5 8.96 -8.07 -0.28
N SER A 6 9.96 -7.70 -1.08
CA SER A 6 10.40 -6.31 -1.17
C SER A 6 9.29 -5.42 -1.71
N ASP A 7 8.54 -5.89 -2.69
CA ASP A 7 7.43 -5.14 -3.27
C ASP A 7 6.30 -4.96 -2.26
N MET A 8 5.98 -5.99 -1.46
CA MET A 8 4.98 -5.88 -0.41
C MET A 8 5.37 -4.83 0.63
N VAL A 9 6.62 -4.85 1.08
CA VAL A 9 7.11 -3.87 2.04
C VAL A 9 7.04 -2.47 1.45
N TYR A 10 7.44 -2.32 0.19
CA TYR A 10 7.41 -1.04 -0.50
C TYR A 10 5.99 -0.46 -0.54
N PHE A 11 5.02 -1.24 -0.96
CA PHE A 11 3.63 -0.77 -1.04
C PHE A 11 3.03 -0.47 0.33
N ARG A 12 3.37 -1.25 1.35
CA ARG A 12 2.92 -0.97 2.71
C ARG A 12 3.48 0.34 3.23
N ARG A 13 4.74 0.63 2.95
CA ARG A 13 5.36 1.91 3.33
C ARG A 13 4.69 3.07 2.62
N LEU A 14 4.39 2.92 1.34
CA LEU A 14 3.67 3.95 0.59
C LEU A 14 2.28 4.18 1.17
N ALA A 15 1.58 3.12 1.54
CA ALA A 15 0.25 3.23 2.15
C ALA A 15 0.31 4.02 3.46
N VAL A 16 1.29 3.72 4.31
CA VAL A 16 1.48 4.45 5.57
C VAL A 16 1.76 5.92 5.31
N ARG A 17 2.66 6.22 4.36
CA ARG A 17 2.98 7.61 4.00
C ARG A 17 1.75 8.35 3.50
N CYS A 18 0.93 7.70 2.68
CA CYS A 18 -0.29 8.32 2.18
C CYS A 18 -1.29 8.59 3.30
N ARG A 19 -1.42 7.69 4.27
CA ARG A 19 -2.27 7.90 5.43
C ARG A 19 -1.80 9.07 6.27
N MET A 20 -0.49 9.16 6.50
CA MET A 20 0.09 10.27 7.27
C MET A 20 -0.11 11.58 6.53
N ALA A 21 0.11 11.60 5.23
CA ALA A 21 -0.12 12.79 4.42
C ALA A 21 -1.60 13.22 4.47
N SER A 22 -2.51 12.25 4.44
CA SER A 22 -3.94 12.53 4.58
C SER A 22 -4.26 13.21 5.90
N GLN A 23 -3.68 12.73 7.00
CA GLN A 23 -3.92 13.28 8.33
C GLN A 23 -3.34 14.69 8.48
N GLU A 24 -2.22 14.97 7.83
CA GLU A 24 -1.55 16.27 7.89
C GLU A 24 -2.14 17.30 6.91
N CYS A 25 -2.97 16.86 5.98
CA CYS A 25 -3.49 17.71 4.94
C CYS A 25 -4.72 18.50 5.44
N PHE A 26 -4.70 19.81 5.24
CA PHE A 26 -5.82 20.67 5.64
C PHE A 26 -6.93 20.66 4.59
N GLU A 27 -6.59 20.47 3.33
CA GLU A 27 -7.57 20.49 2.27
C GLU A 27 -8.30 19.16 2.20
N ARG A 28 -9.64 19.24 2.26
CA ARG A 28 -10.49 18.05 2.30
C ARG A 28 -10.32 17.14 1.08
N ARG A 29 -10.26 17.74 -0.11
CA ARG A 29 -10.13 16.99 -1.36
C ARG A 29 -8.80 16.24 -1.43
N ALA A 30 -7.71 16.92 -1.06
CA ALA A 30 -6.41 16.30 -1.04
C ALA A 30 -6.35 15.17 -0.01
N ARG A 31 -6.98 15.36 1.14
CA ARG A 31 -7.06 14.34 2.17
C ARG A 31 -7.74 13.08 1.66
N GLU A 32 -8.85 13.24 0.95
CA GLU A 32 -9.56 12.11 0.38
C GLU A 32 -8.75 11.39 -0.69
N GLU A 33 -8.02 12.14 -1.51
CA GLU A 33 -7.15 11.56 -2.54
C GLU A 33 -6.03 10.74 -1.93
N PHE A 34 -5.39 11.26 -0.88
CA PHE A 34 -4.35 10.49 -0.19
C PHE A 34 -4.90 9.24 0.47
N ARG A 35 -6.11 9.31 1.01
CA ARG A 35 -6.74 8.13 1.59
C ARG A 35 -7.02 7.06 0.53
N LYS A 36 -7.50 7.46 -0.64
CA LYS A 36 -7.72 6.54 -1.76
C LYS A 36 -6.43 5.89 -2.22
N LEU A 37 -5.34 6.66 -2.30
CA LEU A 37 -4.04 6.12 -2.65
C LEU A 37 -3.57 5.12 -1.61
N ALA A 38 -3.78 5.40 -0.32
CA ALA A 38 -3.42 4.48 0.74
C ALA A 38 -4.17 3.15 0.59
N GLU A 39 -5.46 3.21 0.26
CA GLU A 39 -6.26 2.01 0.02
C GLU A 39 -5.74 1.22 -1.18
N GLU A 40 -5.40 1.91 -2.27
CA GLU A 40 -4.85 1.26 -3.46
C GLU A 40 -3.52 0.56 -3.17
N PHE A 41 -2.63 1.20 -2.44
CA PHE A 41 -1.36 0.60 -2.08
C PHE A 41 -1.53 -0.57 -1.10
N THR A 42 -2.46 -0.45 -0.18
CA THR A 42 -2.80 -1.55 0.72
C THR A 42 -3.33 -2.75 -0.06
N ASP A 43 -4.20 -2.52 -1.03
CA ASP A 43 -4.75 -3.58 -1.87
C ASP A 43 -3.66 -4.25 -2.70
N LYS A 44 -2.73 -3.46 -3.24
CA LYS A 44 -1.60 -4.01 -3.99
C LYS A 44 -0.71 -4.88 -3.10
N ALA A 45 -0.43 -4.43 -1.88
CA ALA A 45 0.36 -5.21 -0.95
C ALA A 45 -0.35 -6.51 -0.57
N ASP A 46 -1.65 -6.45 -0.35
CA ASP A 46 -2.45 -7.63 -0.04
C ASP A 46 -2.48 -8.64 -1.18
N THR A 47 -2.60 -8.13 -2.42
CA THR A 47 -2.57 -8.98 -3.61
C THR A 47 -1.23 -9.69 -3.74
N LEU A 48 -0.13 -8.98 -3.53
CA LEU A 48 1.19 -9.57 -3.56
C LEU A 48 1.38 -10.59 -2.44
N ALA A 49 0.86 -10.30 -1.26
CA ALA A 49 0.94 -11.21 -0.13
C ALA A 49 0.22 -12.52 -0.44
N ARG A 50 -0.97 -12.45 -1.00
CA ARG A 50 -1.73 -13.65 -1.40
C ARG A 50 -0.97 -14.48 -2.43
N THR A 51 -0.40 -13.82 -3.43
CA THR A 51 0.38 -14.47 -4.46
C THR A 51 1.61 -15.16 -3.86
N TYR A 52 2.32 -14.47 -2.98
CA TYR A 52 3.50 -14.99 -2.31
C TYR A 52 3.17 -16.23 -1.50
N TYR A 53 2.14 -16.15 -0.65
CA TYR A 53 1.77 -17.28 0.21
C TYR A 53 1.20 -18.45 -0.59
N HIS A 54 0.50 -18.16 -1.66
CA HIS A 54 -0.02 -19.21 -2.55
C HIS A 54 1.12 -20.02 -3.18
N VAL A 55 2.12 -19.32 -3.70
CA VAL A 55 3.29 -19.98 -4.31
C VAL A 55 4.07 -20.75 -3.26
N ALA A 56 4.26 -20.19 -2.07
CA ALA A 56 4.99 -20.84 -1.00
C ALA A 56 4.26 -22.08 -0.47
N SER A 57 2.93 -22.10 -0.58
CA SER A 57 2.11 -23.24 -0.10
C SER A 57 2.03 -24.39 -1.09
N SER A 58 2.34 -24.12 -2.32
CA SER A 58 2.31 -25.16 -3.36
C SER A 58 3.66 -25.84 -3.51
#